data_e88fc1e32d217b406045c1d4aca9b154
#
_entry.id   e88fc1e32d217b406045c1d4aca9b154
#
_cell.length_a   1.000
_cell.length_b   1.000
_cell.length_c   1.000
_cell.angle_alpha   90.00
_cell.angle_beta   90.00
_cell.angle_gamma   90.00
#
_symmetry.space_group_name_H-M   'P 1'
#
loop_
_entity.id
_entity.type
_entity.pdbx_description
1 polymer ?
#
loop_
_entity_poly.entity_id
_entity_poly.type
_entity_poly.pdbx_seq_one_letter_code
_entity_poly.pdbx_strand_id
1 'polypeptide(L)'
;MPKNLSQHIDTSNFIPSIFLIAYLCLGFVPNLEAVDKIAPQWLLMSLLNTVSLAYILYFRNQLLLRITHTLSSALSYTYFGFIGWAAFSYFYAINSTEVLVNITRQVNVLMMFLVMGIFIYNFKEKKSLISYVITAILTIEVY
;
A
#
# COMPACT_ATOMS: atom_id res chain seq x y z
N MET A 1 5.76 32.40 24.89
CA MET A 1 6.32 31.27 24.16
C MET A 1 5.28 30.15 24.14
N PRO A 2 4.65 29.79 23.01
CA PRO A 2 3.62 28.77 22.99
C PRO A 2 4.26 27.38 22.92
N LYS A 3 4.19 26.66 24.04
CA LYS A 3 4.68 25.27 24.22
C LYS A 3 3.76 24.19 23.59
N ASN A 4 2.75 24.56 22.84
CA ASN A 4 1.70 23.60 22.37
C ASN A 4 1.87 23.11 20.93
N LEU A 5 2.96 23.45 20.22
CA LEU A 5 3.15 22.97 18.83
C LEU A 5 3.75 21.55 18.74
N SER A 6 4.48 21.12 19.77
CA SER A 6 5.19 19.82 19.72
C SER A 6 4.29 18.60 20.01
N GLN A 7 3.22 18.77 20.78
CA GLN A 7 2.30 17.66 21.10
C GLN A 7 1.30 17.35 19.98
N HIS A 8 1.00 18.30 19.09
CA HIS A 8 0.08 18.05 17.97
C HIS A 8 0.71 17.27 16.82
N ILE A 9 2.04 17.18 16.82
CA ILE A 9 2.80 16.49 15.75
C ILE A 9 2.84 14.97 15.97
N ASP A 10 2.81 14.51 17.22
CA ASP A 10 2.94 13.08 17.53
C ASP A 10 1.68 12.24 17.25
N THR A 11 0.50 12.76 17.52
CA THR A 11 -0.76 12.09 17.17
C THR A 11 -1.01 12.02 15.66
N SER A 12 -0.45 12.97 14.91
CA SER A 12 -0.56 13.07 13.46
C SER A 12 0.10 11.90 12.71
N ASN A 13 1.12 11.28 13.29
CA ASN A 13 1.90 10.21 12.65
C ASN A 13 1.49 8.81 13.13
N PHE A 14 0.70 8.70 14.19
CA PHE A 14 0.27 7.42 14.75
C PHE A 14 -0.60 6.61 13.77
N ILE A 15 -1.61 7.24 13.18
CA ILE A 15 -2.52 6.57 12.24
C ILE A 15 -1.81 6.06 10.99
N PRO A 16 -0.96 6.85 10.28
CA PRO A 16 -0.15 6.34 9.18
C PRO A 16 0.75 5.16 9.55
N SER A 17 1.28 5.13 10.79
CA SER A 17 2.09 4.00 11.27
C SER A 17 1.27 2.72 11.37
N ILE A 18 0.03 2.81 11.88
CA ILE A 18 -0.88 1.67 11.97
C ILE A 18 -1.17 1.11 10.57
N PHE A 19 -1.44 1.97 9.58
CA PHE A 19 -1.67 1.51 8.22
C PHE A 19 -0.44 0.80 7.63
N LEU A 20 0.77 1.34 7.84
CA LEU A 20 2.00 0.69 7.39
C LEU A 20 2.18 -0.71 8.00
N ILE A 21 1.97 -0.83 9.32
CA ILE A 21 2.04 -2.11 10.01
C ILE A 21 0.97 -3.08 9.47
N ALA A 22 -0.26 -2.60 9.27
CA ALA A 22 -1.33 -3.41 8.72
C ALA A 22 -1.01 -3.95 7.31
N TYR A 23 -0.41 -3.13 6.44
CA TYR A 23 0.04 -3.58 5.12
C TYR A 23 1.14 -4.64 5.21
N LEU A 24 2.10 -4.47 6.12
CA LEU A 24 3.17 -5.45 6.32
C LEU A 24 2.64 -6.78 6.89
N CYS A 25 1.57 -6.72 7.70
CA CYS A 25 0.93 -7.92 8.27
C CYS A 25 0.01 -8.66 7.29
N LEU A 26 -0.26 -8.12 6.08
CA LEU A 26 -1.11 -8.80 5.10
C LEU A 26 -0.61 -10.19 4.70
N GLY A 27 0.71 -10.39 4.69
CA GLY A 27 1.32 -11.69 4.39
C GLY A 27 0.97 -12.80 5.39
N PHE A 28 0.61 -12.44 6.62
CA PHE A 28 0.29 -13.38 7.71
C PHE A 28 -1.21 -13.74 7.78
N VAL A 29 -2.03 -13.23 6.88
CA VAL A 29 -3.47 -13.51 6.87
C VAL A 29 -3.69 -14.99 6.59
N PRO A 30 -4.37 -15.74 7.48
CA PRO A 30 -4.64 -17.16 7.28
C PRO A 30 -5.60 -17.37 6.10
N ASN A 31 -5.52 -18.54 5.50
CA ASN A 31 -6.30 -18.90 4.32
C ASN A 31 -7.82 -19.01 4.54
N LEU A 32 -8.31 -18.98 5.78
CA LEU A 32 -9.72 -19.00 6.19
C LEU A 32 -10.56 -20.05 5.42
N GLU A 33 -9.96 -21.20 5.07
CA GLU A 33 -10.61 -22.30 4.30
C GLU A 33 -11.21 -21.87 2.96
N ALA A 34 -10.79 -20.72 2.42
CA ALA A 34 -11.27 -20.24 1.13
C ALA A 34 -10.78 -21.15 -0.01
N VAL A 35 -11.62 -21.33 -1.03
CA VAL A 35 -11.28 -22.10 -2.23
C VAL A 35 -10.02 -21.55 -2.91
N ASP A 36 -9.92 -20.24 -3.00
CA ASP A 36 -8.68 -19.54 -3.39
C ASP A 36 -7.94 -19.10 -2.11
N LYS A 37 -6.79 -19.73 -1.84
CA LYS A 37 -5.97 -19.48 -0.65
C LYS A 37 -5.51 -18.02 -0.52
N ILE A 38 -5.47 -17.28 -1.61
CA ILE A 38 -4.99 -15.91 -1.66
C ILE A 38 -6.15 -14.89 -1.58
N ALA A 39 -7.39 -15.34 -1.79
CA ALA A 39 -8.56 -14.46 -1.81
C ALA A 39 -8.75 -13.62 -0.54
N PRO A 40 -8.59 -14.15 0.69
CA PRO A 40 -8.70 -13.35 1.92
C PRO A 40 -7.67 -12.22 1.99
N GLN A 41 -6.43 -12.47 1.54
CA GLN A 41 -5.37 -11.48 1.51
C GLN A 41 -5.71 -10.33 0.53
N TRP A 42 -6.24 -10.67 -0.67
CA TRP A 42 -6.66 -9.68 -1.65
C TRP A 42 -7.83 -8.82 -1.16
N LEU A 43 -8.79 -9.45 -0.47
CA LEU A 43 -9.92 -8.74 0.11
C LEU A 43 -9.46 -7.73 1.17
N LEU A 44 -8.63 -8.18 2.11
CA LEU A 44 -8.09 -7.30 3.15
C LEU A 44 -7.21 -6.19 2.58
N MET A 45 -6.39 -6.47 1.56
CA MET A 45 -5.59 -5.47 0.89
C MET A 45 -6.47 -4.42 0.22
N SER A 46 -7.54 -4.83 -0.46
CA SER A 46 -8.50 -3.93 -1.10
C SER A 46 -9.21 -3.03 -0.07
N LEU A 47 -9.62 -3.61 1.05
CA LEU A 47 -10.24 -2.87 2.15
C LEU A 47 -9.26 -1.86 2.75
N LEU A 48 -8.03 -2.27 3.04
CA LEU A 48 -6.98 -1.37 3.54
C LEU A 48 -6.69 -0.24 2.57
N ASN A 49 -6.60 -0.52 1.28
CA ASN A 49 -6.40 0.51 0.24
C ASN A 49 -7.54 1.53 0.26
N THR A 50 -8.79 1.06 0.34
CA THR A 50 -9.97 1.94 0.37
C THR A 50 -9.99 2.82 1.61
N VAL A 51 -9.77 2.24 2.79
CA VAL A 51 -9.76 2.98 4.06
C VAL A 51 -8.58 3.95 4.13
N SER A 52 -7.40 3.54 3.69
CA SER A 52 -6.21 4.41 3.65
C SER A 52 -6.38 5.57 2.68
N LEU A 53 -6.98 5.32 1.51
CA LEU A 53 -7.27 6.36 0.53
C LEU A 53 -8.30 7.35 1.08
N ALA A 54 -9.39 6.86 1.69
CA ALA A 54 -10.39 7.70 2.34
C ALA A 54 -9.76 8.55 3.45
N TYR A 55 -8.87 7.98 4.26
CA TYR A 55 -8.13 8.72 5.28
C TYR A 55 -7.27 9.83 4.68
N ILE A 56 -6.52 9.55 3.61
CA ILE A 56 -5.68 10.55 2.93
C ILE A 56 -6.54 11.67 2.36
N LEU A 57 -7.63 11.34 1.68
CA LEU A 57 -8.53 12.32 1.05
C LEU A 57 -9.19 13.22 2.09
N TYR A 58 -9.67 12.66 3.20
CA TYR A 58 -10.45 13.40 4.17
C TYR A 58 -9.58 14.21 5.15
N PHE A 59 -8.54 13.59 5.71
CA PHE A 59 -7.77 14.21 6.79
C PHE A 59 -6.43 14.79 6.35
N ARG A 60 -5.90 14.38 5.18
CA ARG A 60 -4.53 14.68 4.77
C ARG A 60 -4.41 15.05 3.30
N ASN A 61 -5.31 15.89 2.84
CA ASN A 61 -5.33 16.35 1.44
C ASN A 61 -3.98 16.90 0.96
N GLN A 62 -3.18 17.45 1.86
CA GLN A 62 -1.81 17.93 1.58
C GLN A 62 -0.86 16.78 1.20
N LEU A 63 -1.15 15.54 1.62
CA LEU A 63 -0.35 14.37 1.24
C LEU A 63 -0.55 13.98 -0.23
N LEU A 64 -1.67 14.35 -0.84
CA LEU A 64 -1.94 14.12 -2.26
C LEU A 64 -0.93 14.81 -3.17
N LEU A 65 -0.43 15.98 -2.78
CA LEU A 65 0.62 16.68 -3.54
C LEU A 65 1.93 15.86 -3.63
N ARG A 66 2.12 14.89 -2.74
CA ARG A 66 3.29 14.02 -2.73
C ARG A 66 3.15 12.80 -3.64
N ILE A 67 1.93 12.50 -4.08
CA ILE A 67 1.67 11.42 -5.05
C ILE A 67 2.45 11.70 -6.34
N THR A 68 2.53 12.95 -6.77
CA THR A 68 3.25 13.34 -7.98
C THR A 68 4.72 12.94 -7.92
N HIS A 69 5.37 13.08 -6.78
CA HIS A 69 6.76 12.67 -6.60
C HIS A 69 6.92 11.14 -6.66
N THR A 70 5.99 10.38 -6.07
CA THR A 70 6.02 8.92 -6.11
C THR A 70 5.73 8.41 -7.53
N LEU A 71 4.76 9.02 -8.21
CA LEU A 71 4.38 8.67 -9.59
C LEU A 71 5.48 9.00 -10.61
N SER A 72 6.27 10.04 -10.39
CA SER A 72 7.38 10.44 -11.28
C SER A 72 8.65 9.59 -11.10
N SER A 73 8.64 8.58 -10.24
CA SER A 73 9.78 7.68 -10.08
C SER A 73 9.92 6.71 -11.26
N ALA A 74 11.16 6.35 -11.62
CA ALA A 74 11.42 5.36 -12.65
C ALA A 74 10.69 4.02 -12.39
N LEU A 75 10.60 3.63 -11.11
CA LEU A 75 9.88 2.42 -10.69
C LEU A 75 8.38 2.49 -11.04
N SER A 76 7.75 3.64 -10.83
CA SER A 76 6.34 3.85 -11.17
C SER A 76 6.10 3.76 -12.68
N TYR A 77 6.96 4.36 -13.50
CA TYR A 77 6.85 4.25 -14.96
C TYR A 77 6.99 2.82 -15.45
N THR A 78 7.95 2.06 -14.90
CA THR A 78 8.11 0.64 -15.24
C THR A 78 6.87 -0.16 -14.87
N TYR A 79 6.29 0.11 -13.70
CA TYR A 79 5.08 -0.57 -13.26
C TYR A 79 3.85 -0.21 -14.10
N PHE A 80 3.68 1.05 -14.48
CA PHE A 80 2.64 1.48 -15.42
C PHE A 80 2.80 0.82 -16.80
N GLY A 81 4.05 0.72 -17.29
CA GLY A 81 4.33 -0.02 -18.53
C GLY A 81 3.92 -1.48 -18.44
N PHE A 82 4.19 -2.13 -17.29
CA PHE A 82 3.78 -3.50 -17.05
C PHE A 82 2.25 -3.66 -17.02
N ILE A 83 1.53 -2.79 -16.31
CA ILE A 83 0.05 -2.80 -16.29
C ILE A 83 -0.51 -2.54 -17.69
N GLY A 84 0.07 -1.58 -18.44
CA GLY A 84 -0.34 -1.29 -19.82
C GLY A 84 -0.17 -2.50 -20.73
N TRP A 85 0.95 -3.22 -20.61
CA TRP A 85 1.18 -4.46 -21.34
C TRP A 85 0.18 -5.56 -20.96
N ALA A 86 -0.07 -5.72 -19.65
CA ALA A 86 -1.08 -6.66 -19.16
C ALA A 86 -2.49 -6.32 -19.67
N ALA A 87 -2.85 -5.03 -19.71
CA ALA A 87 -4.12 -4.59 -20.27
C ALA A 87 -4.21 -4.87 -21.78
N PHE A 88 -3.11 -4.69 -22.51
CA PHE A 88 -3.07 -5.01 -23.94
C PHE A 88 -3.29 -6.51 -24.21
N SER A 89 -2.88 -7.38 -23.28
CA SER A 89 -3.10 -8.83 -23.40
C SER A 89 -4.58 -9.22 -23.42
N TYR A 90 -5.46 -8.35 -22.95
CA TYR A 90 -6.91 -8.57 -22.99
C TYR A 90 -7.46 -8.82 -24.39
N PHE A 91 -6.87 -8.18 -25.42
CA PHE A 91 -7.34 -8.26 -26.80
C PHE A 91 -7.05 -9.60 -27.49
N TYR A 92 -6.08 -10.36 -27.00
CA TYR A 92 -5.69 -11.66 -27.59
C TYR A 92 -5.76 -12.84 -26.61
N ALA A 93 -6.27 -12.60 -25.41
CA ALA A 93 -6.41 -13.64 -24.41
C ALA A 93 -7.58 -14.58 -24.73
N ILE A 94 -7.35 -15.87 -24.57
CA ILE A 94 -8.38 -16.90 -24.71
C ILE A 94 -9.47 -16.74 -23.63
N ASN A 95 -9.06 -16.33 -22.41
CA ASN A 95 -9.94 -16.09 -21.29
C ASN A 95 -9.83 -14.64 -20.81
N SER A 96 -10.68 -13.77 -21.35
CA SER A 96 -10.71 -12.35 -21.01
C SER A 96 -11.09 -12.07 -19.56
N THR A 97 -11.90 -12.92 -18.94
CA THR A 97 -12.29 -12.78 -17.53
C THR A 97 -11.09 -12.93 -16.59
N GLU A 98 -10.23 -13.91 -16.85
CA GLU A 98 -9.01 -14.12 -16.06
C GLU A 98 -8.05 -12.95 -16.20
N VAL A 99 -7.91 -12.39 -17.40
CA VAL A 99 -7.09 -11.18 -17.62
C VAL A 99 -7.63 -10.00 -16.82
N LEU A 100 -8.94 -9.78 -16.80
CA LEU A 100 -9.56 -8.71 -16.00
C LEU A 100 -9.29 -8.88 -14.50
N VAL A 101 -9.42 -10.10 -13.98
CA VAL A 101 -9.11 -10.39 -12.57
C VAL A 101 -7.64 -10.08 -12.26
N ASN A 102 -6.73 -10.49 -13.15
CA ASN A 102 -5.30 -10.21 -12.96
C ASN A 102 -4.98 -8.71 -13.05
N ILE A 103 -5.57 -7.97 -13.98
CA ILE A 103 -5.42 -6.52 -14.06
C ILE A 103 -5.91 -5.85 -12.77
N THR A 104 -7.08 -6.27 -12.27
CA THR A 104 -7.64 -5.74 -11.01
C THR A 104 -6.69 -5.98 -9.83
N ARG A 105 -6.08 -7.16 -9.76
CA ARG A 105 -5.06 -7.48 -8.75
C ARG A 105 -3.84 -6.54 -8.87
N GLN A 106 -3.33 -6.33 -10.08
CA GLN A 106 -2.19 -5.43 -10.32
C GLN A 106 -2.51 -3.97 -9.95
N VAL A 107 -3.70 -3.49 -10.29
CA VAL A 107 -4.15 -2.14 -9.90
C VAL A 107 -4.23 -2.02 -8.37
N ASN A 108 -4.71 -3.06 -7.68
CA ASN A 108 -4.78 -3.07 -6.22
C ASN A 108 -3.39 -3.01 -5.58
N VAL A 109 -2.40 -3.73 -6.11
CA VAL A 109 -0.99 -3.66 -5.69
C VAL A 109 -0.41 -2.26 -5.97
N LEU A 110 -0.72 -1.66 -7.12
CA LEU A 110 -0.30 -0.29 -7.42
C LEU A 110 -0.82 0.70 -6.38
N MET A 111 -2.10 0.60 -6.02
CA MET A 111 -2.72 1.45 -5.00
C MET A 111 -2.02 1.28 -3.64
N MET A 112 -1.75 0.05 -3.22
CA MET A 112 -0.97 -0.24 -2.02
C MET A 112 0.41 0.45 -2.08
N PHE A 113 1.13 0.29 -3.19
CA PHE A 113 2.45 0.91 -3.38
C PHE A 113 2.39 2.44 -3.25
N LEU A 114 1.41 3.09 -3.88
CA LEU A 114 1.24 4.54 -3.81
C LEU A 114 0.93 5.01 -2.39
N VAL A 115 0.00 4.34 -1.71
CA VAL A 115 -0.40 4.68 -0.34
C VAL A 115 0.76 4.49 0.63
N MET A 116 1.47 3.36 0.55
CA MET A 116 2.66 3.12 1.35
C MET A 116 3.76 4.15 1.06
N GLY A 117 4.00 4.48 -0.20
CA GLY A 117 4.96 5.51 -0.60
C GLY A 117 4.67 6.87 0.02
N ILE A 118 3.40 7.28 0.06
CA ILE A 118 2.95 8.52 0.70
C ILE A 118 3.22 8.47 2.21
N PHE A 119 2.88 7.37 2.86
CA PHE A 119 3.09 7.21 4.30
C PHE A 119 4.58 7.18 4.65
N ILE A 120 5.40 6.39 3.95
CA ILE A 120 6.85 6.31 4.18
C ILE A 120 7.53 7.66 3.99
N TYR A 121 7.13 8.43 2.98
CA TYR A 121 7.69 9.76 2.76
C TYR A 121 7.44 10.69 3.94
N ASN A 122 6.33 10.54 4.63
CA ASN A 122 6.01 11.33 5.83
C ASN A 122 6.88 10.96 7.04
N PHE A 123 7.48 9.77 7.05
CA PHE A 123 8.32 9.23 8.14
C PHE A 123 9.82 9.42 7.93
N LYS A 124 10.26 10.41 7.13
CA LYS A 124 11.69 10.64 6.85
C LYS A 124 12.58 10.64 8.10
N GLU A 125 12.06 11.09 9.24
CA GLU A 125 12.78 11.14 10.51
C GLU A 125 12.79 9.82 11.29
N LYS A 126 11.89 8.86 10.95
CA LYS A 126 11.74 7.57 11.67
C LYS A 126 12.10 6.36 10.81
N LYS A 127 13.07 6.50 9.91
CA LYS A 127 13.54 5.39 9.05
C LYS A 127 13.96 4.15 9.85
N SER A 128 14.53 4.34 11.04
CA SER A 128 14.92 3.25 11.93
C SER A 128 13.71 2.40 12.37
N LEU A 129 12.58 3.02 12.68
CA LEU A 129 11.39 2.32 13.14
C LEU A 129 10.82 1.40 12.04
N ILE A 130 10.78 1.87 10.79
CA ILE A 130 10.34 1.07 9.64
C ILE A 130 11.30 -0.12 9.45
N SER A 131 12.61 0.11 9.55
CA SER A 131 13.61 -0.95 9.44
C SER A 131 13.41 -2.02 10.53
N TYR A 132 13.19 -1.61 11.79
CA TYR A 132 12.93 -2.55 12.88
C TYR A 132 11.65 -3.37 12.67
N VAL A 133 10.56 -2.73 12.20
CA VAL A 133 9.30 -3.43 11.93
C VAL A 133 9.49 -4.45 10.81
N ILE A 134 10.14 -4.08 9.70
CA ILE A 134 10.43 -5.00 8.59
C ILE A 134 11.30 -6.17 9.08
N THR A 135 12.35 -5.89 9.85
CA THR A 135 13.23 -6.95 10.39
C THR A 135 12.47 -7.89 11.31
N ALA A 136 11.62 -7.37 12.20
CA ALA A 136 10.81 -8.19 13.09
C ALA A 136 9.85 -9.11 12.31
N ILE A 137 9.17 -8.57 11.28
CA ILE A 137 8.26 -9.34 10.43
C ILE A 137 9.01 -10.44 9.69
N LEU A 138 10.15 -10.12 9.05
CA LEU A 138 10.97 -11.11 8.34
C LEU A 138 11.49 -12.20 9.29
N THR A 139 11.82 -11.83 10.53
CA THR A 139 12.27 -12.82 11.53
C THR A 139 11.15 -13.78 11.92
N ILE A 140 9.90 -13.30 12.02
CA ILE A 140 8.73 -14.15 12.32
C ILE A 140 8.40 -15.06 11.13
N GLU A 141 8.60 -14.61 9.90
CA GLU A 141 8.31 -15.38 8.69
C GLU A 141 9.30 -16.53 8.46
N VAL A 142 10.50 -16.41 8.98
CA VAL A 142 11.56 -17.43 8.83
C VAL A 142 11.45 -18.54 9.89
N TYR A 143 10.73 -18.33 11.00
CA TYR A 143 10.47 -19.31 12.06
C TYR A 143 9.10 -19.95 11.94
#